data_8155966561c2175120dd498a9d52e3fc
#
_entry.id   8155966561c2175120dd498a9d52e3fc
#
_cell.length_a   1.000
_cell.length_b   1.000
_cell.length_c   1.000
_cell.angle_alpha   90.00
_cell.angle_beta   90.00
_cell.angle_gamma   90.00
#
_symmetry.space_group_name_H-M   'P 1'
#
loop_
_entity.id
_entity.type
_entity.pdbx_description
1 polymer ?
#
loop_
_entity_poly.entity_id
_entity_poly.type
_entity_poly.pdbx_seq_one_letter_code
_entity_poly.pdbx_strand_id
1 'polypeptide(L)'
;MKRPTIQDLANASGVSVATVDRVLNGRHRVREETARRVYNAAASIGYHAVGLLRQRVFQDLPHHRLGFLLQRPTQSFYQTLAREIEQAANANTSSRVTAQIEYTTASTPAAIIEKLKLLASRNQAIALVGPDYPAVTAEVEELKAKGIAAFSILSDLASGVRQGYVGLNNRKVGRTAAWMIAKAAKRSGKVACFVGSHRYLGHELREIGFRSYFRENAPDFVVLETLINLETPEITHEATINLLKQHPDLVGFYVSGGGMEGAISAVREEGLAGKLAVVVNELTPDSRAALADDVVTMAIATPVKSLCNELITLMTTSIGSEGDAVPGQSFLPFDIYTSENI
;
A
#
# COMPACT_ATOMS: atom_id res chain seq x y z
N MET A 1 32.83 10.16 -6.45
CA MET A 1 32.72 10.61 -5.03
C MET A 1 33.77 9.88 -4.19
N LYS A 2 34.43 10.59 -3.27
CA LYS A 2 35.40 9.99 -2.34
C LYS A 2 34.64 9.11 -1.33
N ARG A 3 35.09 7.88 -1.09
CA ARG A 3 34.45 6.99 -0.10
C ARG A 3 34.57 7.59 1.30
N PRO A 4 33.47 7.64 2.10
CA PRO A 4 33.54 8.12 3.48
C PRO A 4 34.54 7.31 4.33
N THR A 5 35.34 8.02 5.09
CA THR A 5 36.35 7.44 6.00
C THR A 5 35.79 7.26 7.40
N ILE A 6 36.53 6.58 8.28
CA ILE A 6 36.17 6.44 9.70
C ILE A 6 36.14 7.79 10.41
N GLN A 7 36.95 8.76 9.98
CA GLN A 7 36.95 10.13 10.51
C GLN A 7 35.66 10.86 10.11
N ASP A 8 35.20 10.69 8.85
CA ASP A 8 33.93 11.27 8.40
C ASP A 8 32.75 10.69 9.19
N LEU A 9 32.79 9.40 9.50
CA LEU A 9 31.78 8.74 10.32
C LEU A 9 31.81 9.23 11.77
N ALA A 10 33.00 9.42 12.34
CA ALA A 10 33.15 9.98 13.68
C ALA A 10 32.56 11.40 13.77
N ASN A 11 32.86 12.25 12.78
CA ASN A 11 32.34 13.59 12.68
C ASN A 11 30.80 13.61 12.52
N ALA A 12 30.27 12.78 11.59
CA ALA A 12 28.83 12.68 11.33
C ALA A 12 28.05 12.13 12.53
N SER A 13 28.65 11.25 13.32
CA SER A 13 28.00 10.65 14.50
C SER A 13 28.24 11.44 15.79
N GLY A 14 29.11 12.45 15.78
CA GLY A 14 29.44 13.25 16.97
C GLY A 14 30.13 12.43 18.07
N VAL A 15 30.94 11.44 17.70
CA VAL A 15 31.71 10.62 18.62
C VAL A 15 33.19 10.55 18.20
N SER A 16 34.06 10.07 19.10
CA SER A 16 35.48 9.90 18.75
C SER A 16 35.69 8.72 17.77
N VAL A 17 36.76 8.79 16.97
CA VAL A 17 37.18 7.69 16.08
C VAL A 17 37.33 6.38 16.86
N ALA A 18 37.89 6.45 18.10
CA ALA A 18 38.01 5.29 18.97
C ALA A 18 36.63 4.68 19.33
N THR A 19 35.59 5.50 19.49
CA THR A 19 34.25 5.00 19.74
C THR A 19 33.66 4.33 18.48
N VAL A 20 33.86 4.94 17.29
CA VAL A 20 33.48 4.32 16.02
C VAL A 20 34.19 2.97 15.83
N ASP A 21 35.49 2.90 16.09
CA ASP A 21 36.28 1.67 15.99
C ASP A 21 35.78 0.57 16.94
N ARG A 22 35.40 0.94 18.18
CA ARG A 22 34.79 -0.02 19.12
C ARG A 22 33.46 -0.57 18.61
N VAL A 23 32.62 0.27 18.05
CA VAL A 23 31.35 -0.19 17.44
C VAL A 23 31.61 -1.08 16.24
N LEU A 24 32.54 -0.71 15.36
CA LEU A 24 32.92 -1.49 14.19
C LEU A 24 33.55 -2.86 14.54
N ASN A 25 34.39 -2.89 15.58
CA ASN A 25 35.15 -4.08 15.93
C ASN A 25 34.56 -4.90 17.07
N GLY A 26 33.53 -4.39 17.78
CA GLY A 26 32.86 -5.10 18.87
C GLY A 26 33.76 -5.39 20.07
N ARG A 27 34.87 -4.65 20.23
CA ARG A 27 35.91 -4.95 21.24
C ARG A 27 35.58 -4.52 22.66
N HIS A 28 34.59 -3.65 22.86
CA HIS A 28 34.09 -3.21 24.16
C HIS A 28 32.62 -2.84 24.09
N ARG A 29 31.87 -3.03 25.17
CA ARG A 29 30.46 -2.63 25.25
C ARG A 29 30.35 -1.11 25.07
N VAL A 30 29.80 -0.67 23.95
CA VAL A 30 29.38 0.71 23.72
C VAL A 30 27.90 0.81 24.10
N ARG A 31 27.48 1.94 24.70
CA ARG A 31 26.06 2.16 25.01
C ARG A 31 25.23 2.04 23.73
N GLU A 32 24.10 1.36 23.83
CA GLU A 32 23.23 1.06 22.67
C GLU A 32 22.86 2.34 21.90
N GLU A 33 22.49 3.42 22.60
CA GLU A 33 22.19 4.71 21.99
C GLU A 33 23.35 5.25 21.15
N THR A 34 24.59 5.14 21.67
CA THR A 34 25.79 5.58 20.94
C THR A 34 26.06 4.71 19.73
N ALA A 35 25.87 3.38 19.85
CA ALA A 35 26.04 2.46 18.75
C ALA A 35 25.00 2.69 17.64
N ARG A 36 23.73 2.94 18.00
CA ARG A 36 22.65 3.33 17.06
C ARG A 36 22.97 4.66 16.37
N ARG A 37 23.48 5.65 17.08
CA ARG A 37 23.89 6.94 16.50
C ARG A 37 25.00 6.79 15.46
N VAL A 38 26.00 5.96 15.72
CA VAL A 38 27.06 5.62 14.76
C VAL A 38 26.50 4.90 13.53
N TYR A 39 25.59 3.96 13.72
CA TYR A 39 24.92 3.26 12.62
C TYR A 39 24.10 4.22 11.73
N ASN A 40 23.29 5.08 12.34
CA ASN A 40 22.47 6.05 11.60
C ASN A 40 23.33 7.02 10.80
N ALA A 41 24.41 7.53 11.39
CA ALA A 41 25.38 8.38 10.71
C ALA A 41 26.05 7.62 9.53
N ALA A 42 26.43 6.34 9.72
CA ALA A 42 27.01 5.52 8.66
C ALA A 42 26.05 5.33 7.48
N ALA A 43 24.78 5.12 7.78
CA ALA A 43 23.73 4.99 6.76
C ALA A 43 23.54 6.30 5.99
N SER A 44 23.51 7.45 6.69
CA SER A 44 23.29 8.77 6.08
C SER A 44 24.42 9.21 5.15
N ILE A 45 25.68 8.88 5.48
CA ILE A 45 26.85 9.26 4.66
C ILE A 45 27.25 8.18 3.64
N GLY A 46 26.53 7.06 3.56
CA GLY A 46 26.86 5.93 2.68
C GLY A 46 28.17 5.23 3.05
N TYR A 47 28.45 5.05 4.33
CA TYR A 47 29.69 4.40 4.79
C TYR A 47 29.71 2.91 4.38
N HIS A 48 30.80 2.45 3.78
CA HIS A 48 30.91 1.12 3.15
C HIS A 48 30.63 -0.06 4.10
N ALA A 49 30.83 0.07 5.41
CA ALA A 49 30.62 -0.99 6.39
C ALA A 49 29.26 -0.88 7.14
N VAL A 50 28.25 -0.19 6.58
CA VAL A 50 26.92 -0.08 7.18
C VAL A 50 26.31 -1.46 7.50
N GLY A 51 26.48 -2.45 6.61
CA GLY A 51 25.97 -3.81 6.84
C GLY A 51 26.61 -4.49 8.06
N LEU A 52 27.93 -4.33 8.25
CA LEU A 52 28.63 -4.85 9.42
C LEU A 52 28.19 -4.13 10.71
N LEU A 53 28.08 -2.80 10.66
CA LEU A 53 27.56 -2.00 11.80
C LEU A 53 26.16 -2.43 12.18
N ARG A 54 25.30 -2.64 11.21
CA ARG A 54 23.94 -3.13 11.43
C ARG A 54 23.96 -4.48 12.17
N GLN A 55 24.70 -5.43 11.65
CA GLN A 55 24.80 -6.76 12.26
C GLN A 55 25.25 -6.70 13.73
N ARG A 56 26.18 -5.82 14.06
CA ARG A 56 26.74 -5.69 15.43
C ARG A 56 25.87 -4.89 16.36
N VAL A 57 25.35 -3.75 15.91
CA VAL A 57 24.50 -2.86 16.73
C VAL A 57 23.19 -3.54 17.09
N PHE A 58 22.70 -4.40 16.21
CA PHE A 58 21.41 -5.08 16.35
C PHE A 58 21.54 -6.59 16.62
N GLN A 59 22.74 -7.06 17.05
CA GLN A 59 23.00 -8.47 17.30
C GLN A 59 22.09 -9.07 18.39
N ASP A 60 21.83 -8.29 19.44
CA ASP A 60 21.03 -8.72 20.60
C ASP A 60 19.55 -8.41 20.46
N LEU A 61 19.09 -7.83 19.33
CA LEU A 61 17.68 -7.55 19.12
C LEU A 61 16.86 -8.82 18.87
N PRO A 62 15.59 -8.86 19.33
CA PRO A 62 14.69 -9.96 19.02
C PRO A 62 14.55 -10.12 17.52
N HIS A 63 14.46 -11.36 17.07
CA HIS A 63 14.28 -11.68 15.66
C HIS A 63 12.82 -12.05 15.39
N HIS A 64 12.15 -11.27 14.56
CA HIS A 64 10.77 -11.49 14.15
C HIS A 64 10.69 -11.93 12.69
N ARG A 65 9.87 -12.94 12.45
CA ARG A 65 9.51 -13.41 11.11
C ARG A 65 8.09 -12.98 10.81
N LEU A 66 7.92 -12.19 9.76
CA LEU A 66 6.64 -11.63 9.35
C LEU A 66 6.26 -12.14 7.97
N GLY A 67 5.03 -12.63 7.84
CA GLY A 67 4.47 -13.11 6.58
C GLY A 67 3.61 -12.04 5.90
N PHE A 68 3.70 -11.96 4.58
CA PHE A 68 2.89 -11.03 3.77
C PHE A 68 2.25 -11.79 2.63
N LEU A 69 0.93 -11.77 2.56
CA LEU A 69 0.18 -12.32 1.42
C LEU A 69 -0.29 -11.17 0.54
N LEU A 70 0.36 -11.02 -0.61
CA LEU A 70 0.04 -10.04 -1.63
C LEU A 70 -0.71 -10.68 -2.79
N GLN A 71 -1.17 -9.85 -3.72
CA GLN A 71 -1.85 -10.30 -4.92
C GLN A 71 -1.03 -9.97 -6.17
N ARG A 72 -1.36 -10.62 -7.29
CA ARG A 72 -0.96 -10.22 -8.66
C ARG A 72 0.52 -9.82 -8.78
N PRO A 73 1.45 -10.78 -8.75
CA PRO A 73 2.90 -10.52 -8.74
C PRO A 73 3.39 -9.72 -9.96
N THR A 74 2.63 -9.66 -11.04
CA THR A 74 2.99 -8.93 -12.27
C THR A 74 2.57 -7.46 -12.26
N GLN A 75 1.69 -7.04 -11.33
CA GLN A 75 1.25 -5.65 -11.26
C GLN A 75 2.32 -4.77 -10.57
N SER A 76 2.66 -3.64 -11.19
CA SER A 76 3.70 -2.71 -10.73
C SER A 76 3.47 -2.19 -9.31
N PHE A 77 2.22 -1.98 -8.93
CA PHE A 77 1.85 -1.58 -7.57
C PHE A 77 2.28 -2.62 -6.52
N TYR A 78 1.94 -3.90 -6.71
CA TYR A 78 2.29 -4.96 -5.77
C TYR A 78 3.79 -5.26 -5.75
N GLN A 79 4.50 -5.07 -6.87
CA GLN A 79 5.96 -5.14 -6.91
C GLN A 79 6.60 -4.01 -6.11
N THR A 80 6.04 -2.81 -6.18
CA THR A 80 6.49 -1.66 -5.39
C THR A 80 6.21 -1.89 -3.91
N LEU A 81 5.01 -2.36 -3.55
CA LEU A 81 4.64 -2.69 -2.18
C LEU A 81 5.58 -3.74 -1.57
N ALA A 82 5.91 -4.79 -2.32
CA ALA A 82 6.84 -5.83 -1.87
C ALA A 82 8.23 -5.26 -1.56
N ARG A 83 8.76 -4.42 -2.45
CA ARG A 83 10.07 -3.76 -2.23
C ARG A 83 10.05 -2.85 -1.00
N GLU A 84 8.99 -2.09 -0.79
CA GLU A 84 8.85 -1.21 0.37
C GLU A 84 8.68 -2.00 1.67
N ILE A 85 7.99 -3.16 1.65
CA ILE A 85 7.94 -4.09 2.80
C ILE A 85 9.35 -4.57 3.17
N GLU A 86 10.14 -5.00 2.21
CA GLU A 86 11.52 -5.44 2.44
C GLU A 86 12.40 -4.30 2.96
N GLN A 87 12.25 -3.09 2.41
CA GLN A 87 12.97 -1.91 2.86
C GLN A 87 12.58 -1.53 4.30
N ALA A 88 11.29 -1.50 4.63
CA ALA A 88 10.79 -1.22 5.97
C ALA A 88 11.24 -2.28 6.99
N ALA A 89 11.19 -3.57 6.63
CA ALA A 89 11.71 -4.66 7.45
C ALA A 89 13.21 -4.50 7.71
N ASN A 90 13.94 -4.14 6.66
CA ASN A 90 15.36 -3.88 6.75
C ASN A 90 15.71 -2.61 7.53
N ALA A 91 14.89 -1.58 7.49
CA ALA A 91 15.10 -0.32 8.20
C ALA A 91 14.68 -0.39 9.69
N ASN A 92 13.95 -1.43 10.10
CA ASN A 92 13.52 -1.57 11.48
C ASN A 92 14.71 -1.64 12.45
N THR A 93 14.66 -0.82 13.49
CA THR A 93 15.76 -0.67 14.48
C THR A 93 15.39 -1.22 15.85
N SER A 94 14.15 -1.59 16.10
CA SER A 94 13.67 -2.16 17.36
C SER A 94 13.78 -3.68 17.41
N SER A 95 13.80 -4.34 16.25
CA SER A 95 13.97 -5.79 16.11
C SER A 95 14.59 -6.11 14.77
N ARG A 96 15.17 -7.30 14.64
CA ARG A 96 15.57 -7.87 13.35
C ARG A 96 14.34 -8.48 12.71
N VAL A 97 13.94 -7.97 11.56
CA VAL A 97 12.77 -8.45 10.83
C VAL A 97 13.18 -9.22 9.58
N THR A 98 12.63 -10.43 9.42
CA THR A 98 12.66 -11.16 8.15
C THR A 98 11.25 -11.14 7.57
N ALA A 99 11.09 -10.54 6.39
CA ALA A 99 9.83 -10.53 5.65
C ALA A 99 9.79 -11.73 4.70
N GLN A 100 8.72 -12.52 4.78
CA GLN A 100 8.40 -13.57 3.81
C GLN A 100 7.19 -13.11 3.01
N ILE A 101 7.35 -12.93 1.70
CA ILE A 101 6.29 -12.47 0.81
C ILE A 101 5.81 -13.64 -0.04
N GLU A 102 4.52 -13.90 0.01
CA GLU A 102 3.81 -14.85 -0.85
C GLU A 102 2.79 -14.09 -1.71
N TYR A 103 2.49 -14.63 -2.87
CA TYR A 103 1.50 -14.05 -3.77
C TYR A 103 0.37 -15.04 -4.04
N THR A 104 -0.82 -14.49 -4.25
CA THR A 104 -1.92 -15.23 -4.86
C THR A 104 -2.36 -14.57 -6.16
N THR A 105 -2.57 -15.39 -7.18
CA THR A 105 -3.16 -14.97 -8.46
C THR A 105 -4.68 -15.22 -8.48
N ALA A 106 -5.15 -16.12 -7.62
CA ALA A 106 -6.56 -16.46 -7.50
C ALA A 106 -7.16 -15.80 -6.25
N SER A 107 -8.21 -15.02 -6.42
CA SER A 107 -8.95 -14.38 -5.32
C SER A 107 -10.02 -15.32 -4.71
N THR A 108 -9.80 -16.64 -4.74
CA THR A 108 -10.70 -17.62 -4.13
C THR A 108 -10.37 -17.86 -2.66
N PRO A 109 -11.37 -18.17 -1.79
CA PRO A 109 -11.10 -18.45 -0.38
C PRO A 109 -10.06 -19.56 -0.18
N ALA A 110 -10.16 -20.63 -0.96
CA ALA A 110 -9.26 -21.80 -0.84
C ALA A 110 -7.79 -21.41 -1.10
N ALA A 111 -7.51 -20.66 -2.16
CA ALA A 111 -6.16 -20.22 -2.49
C ALA A 111 -5.58 -19.27 -1.43
N ILE A 112 -6.41 -18.39 -0.88
CA ILE A 112 -5.99 -17.48 0.20
C ILE A 112 -5.66 -18.27 1.46
N ILE A 113 -6.54 -19.20 1.87
CA ILE A 113 -6.37 -20.02 3.08
C ILE A 113 -5.12 -20.91 2.97
N GLU A 114 -4.87 -21.52 1.81
CA GLU A 114 -3.66 -22.31 1.58
C GLU A 114 -2.39 -21.49 1.84
N LYS A 115 -2.33 -20.28 1.29
CA LYS A 115 -1.20 -19.35 1.48
C LYS A 115 -1.08 -18.85 2.90
N LEU A 116 -2.21 -18.58 3.59
CA LEU A 116 -2.20 -18.18 5.00
C LEU A 116 -1.63 -19.31 5.88
N LYS A 117 -2.02 -20.57 5.67
CA LYS A 117 -1.48 -21.72 6.39
C LYS A 117 0.01 -21.91 6.15
N LEU A 118 0.47 -21.74 4.91
CA LEU A 118 1.89 -21.77 4.58
C LEU A 118 2.68 -20.69 5.35
N LEU A 119 2.20 -19.44 5.33
CA LEU A 119 2.82 -18.34 6.04
C LEU A 119 2.81 -18.55 7.56
N ALA A 120 1.70 -19.03 8.10
CA ALA A 120 1.51 -19.28 9.54
C ALA A 120 2.50 -20.30 10.10
N SER A 121 2.92 -21.28 9.30
CA SER A 121 3.88 -22.31 9.72
C SER A 121 5.29 -21.76 10.02
N ARG A 122 5.61 -20.54 9.59
CA ARG A 122 6.97 -19.98 9.63
C ARG A 122 7.06 -18.58 10.21
N ASN A 123 5.93 -17.90 10.39
CA ASN A 123 5.89 -16.48 10.75
C ASN A 123 5.09 -16.26 12.04
N GLN A 124 5.42 -15.22 12.78
CA GLN A 124 4.84 -14.87 14.07
C GLN A 124 3.65 -13.89 13.93
N ALA A 125 3.61 -13.14 12.85
CA ALA A 125 2.47 -12.31 12.47
C ALA A 125 2.34 -12.31 10.94
N ILE A 126 1.13 -12.07 10.43
CA ILE A 126 0.81 -12.10 9.01
C ILE A 126 0.03 -10.85 8.63
N ALA A 127 0.40 -10.23 7.50
CA ALA A 127 -0.40 -9.20 6.86
C ALA A 127 -0.91 -9.71 5.51
N LEU A 128 -2.17 -9.39 5.18
CA LEU A 128 -2.75 -9.84 3.92
C LEU A 128 -3.60 -8.76 3.26
N VAL A 129 -3.64 -8.80 1.93
CA VAL A 129 -4.60 -8.09 1.11
C VAL A 129 -5.48 -9.10 0.40
N GLY A 130 -6.78 -8.91 0.42
CA GLY A 130 -7.69 -9.84 -0.22
C GLY A 130 -9.15 -9.43 -0.12
N PRO A 131 -10.02 -10.19 -0.80
CA PRO A 131 -11.46 -10.04 -0.64
C PRO A 131 -11.91 -10.59 0.72
N ASP A 132 -12.97 -9.98 1.26
CA ASP A 132 -13.57 -10.40 2.53
C ASP A 132 -14.52 -11.57 2.32
N TYR A 133 -14.09 -12.75 2.75
CA TYR A 133 -14.87 -13.99 2.72
C TYR A 133 -15.03 -14.57 4.14
N PRO A 134 -16.21 -15.08 4.49
CA PRO A 134 -16.42 -15.74 5.80
C PRO A 134 -15.41 -16.86 6.09
N ALA A 135 -15.02 -17.63 5.07
CA ALA A 135 -14.03 -18.69 5.23
C ALA A 135 -12.62 -18.16 5.54
N VAL A 136 -12.24 -17.00 4.97
CA VAL A 136 -10.97 -16.33 5.29
C VAL A 136 -11.03 -15.76 6.71
N THR A 137 -12.16 -15.18 7.11
CA THR A 137 -12.38 -14.71 8.49
C THR A 137 -12.21 -15.82 9.49
N ALA A 138 -12.79 -17.01 9.23
CA ALA A 138 -12.62 -18.19 10.09
C ALA A 138 -11.15 -18.63 10.19
N GLU A 139 -10.40 -18.62 9.08
CA GLU A 139 -8.96 -18.94 9.12
C GLU A 139 -8.17 -17.89 9.93
N VAL A 140 -8.51 -16.60 9.82
CA VAL A 140 -7.89 -15.54 10.63
C VAL A 140 -8.18 -15.76 12.13
N GLU A 141 -9.37 -16.23 12.48
CA GLU A 141 -9.71 -16.59 13.85
C GLU A 141 -8.89 -17.78 14.36
N GLU A 142 -8.68 -18.80 13.52
CA GLU A 142 -7.78 -19.91 13.85
C GLU A 142 -6.32 -19.45 14.06
N LEU A 143 -5.83 -18.50 13.24
CA LEU A 143 -4.51 -17.91 13.43
C LEU A 143 -4.40 -17.17 14.76
N LYS A 144 -5.41 -16.38 15.11
CA LYS A 144 -5.50 -15.70 16.41
C LYS A 144 -5.46 -16.70 17.57
N ALA A 145 -6.22 -17.79 17.49
CA ALA A 145 -6.21 -18.85 18.51
C ALA A 145 -4.83 -19.53 18.67
N LYS A 146 -4.02 -19.53 17.62
CA LYS A 146 -2.62 -20.02 17.63
C LYS A 146 -1.59 -18.95 18.05
N GLY A 147 -2.03 -17.76 18.45
CA GLY A 147 -1.16 -16.65 18.84
C GLY A 147 -0.50 -15.92 17.66
N ILE A 148 -0.99 -16.11 16.44
CA ILE A 148 -0.48 -15.47 15.24
C ILE A 148 -1.38 -14.27 14.90
N ALA A 149 -0.88 -13.06 15.09
CA ALA A 149 -1.62 -11.85 14.78
C ALA A 149 -1.76 -11.67 13.26
N ALA A 150 -2.99 -11.44 12.78
CA ALA A 150 -3.28 -11.17 11.38
C ALA A 150 -3.69 -9.70 11.19
N PHE A 151 -3.12 -9.05 10.17
CA PHE A 151 -3.40 -7.66 9.78
C PHE A 151 -3.97 -7.62 8.37
N SER A 152 -5.00 -6.82 8.14
CA SER A 152 -5.44 -6.49 6.80
C SER A 152 -4.78 -5.20 6.30
N ILE A 153 -4.46 -5.13 5.01
CA ILE A 153 -3.84 -3.96 4.38
C ILE A 153 -4.59 -3.55 3.10
N LEU A 154 -4.62 -2.27 2.77
CA LEU A 154 -5.24 -1.67 1.58
C LEU A 154 -6.77 -1.82 1.54
N SER A 155 -7.27 -3.04 1.59
CA SER A 155 -8.68 -3.40 1.74
C SER A 155 -8.88 -4.13 3.06
N ASP A 156 -9.80 -3.65 3.87
CA ASP A 156 -10.08 -4.30 5.15
C ASP A 156 -10.81 -5.63 4.95
N LEU A 157 -10.55 -6.59 5.82
CA LEU A 157 -11.20 -7.91 5.85
C LEU A 157 -11.14 -8.50 7.25
N ALA A 158 -11.93 -9.53 7.55
CA ALA A 158 -12.00 -10.19 8.84
C ALA A 158 -12.16 -9.18 10.01
N SER A 159 -12.95 -8.13 9.81
CA SER A 159 -13.21 -7.10 10.80
C SER A 159 -13.76 -7.70 12.09
N GLY A 160 -13.22 -7.27 13.24
CA GLY A 160 -13.56 -7.82 14.56
C GLY A 160 -12.71 -9.03 15.00
N VAL A 161 -12.03 -9.71 14.08
CA VAL A 161 -11.17 -10.86 14.39
C VAL A 161 -9.69 -10.54 14.20
N ARG A 162 -9.36 -9.86 13.08
CA ARG A 162 -8.00 -9.43 12.78
C ARG A 162 -7.43 -8.52 13.87
N GLN A 163 -6.12 -8.48 14.00
CA GLN A 163 -5.42 -7.62 14.96
C GLN A 163 -5.51 -6.13 14.59
N GLY A 164 -5.43 -5.79 13.30
CA GLY A 164 -5.50 -4.42 12.84
C GLY A 164 -5.64 -4.29 11.33
N TYR A 165 -6.07 -3.11 10.90
CA TYR A 165 -6.07 -2.68 9.50
C TYR A 165 -5.12 -1.51 9.32
N VAL A 166 -4.32 -1.53 8.26
CA VAL A 166 -3.49 -0.41 7.84
C VAL A 166 -3.79 -0.06 6.39
N GLY A 167 -4.22 1.15 6.14
CA GLY A 167 -4.58 1.58 4.79
C GLY A 167 -5.20 2.97 4.76
N LEU A 168 -5.95 3.22 3.72
CA LEU A 168 -6.63 4.51 3.53
C LEU A 168 -8.06 4.48 4.11
N ASN A 169 -8.58 5.66 4.44
CA ASN A 169 -10.02 5.82 4.60
C ASN A 169 -10.68 5.78 3.21
N ASN A 170 -11.05 4.58 2.77
CA ASN A 170 -11.53 4.33 1.42
C ASN A 170 -12.82 5.11 1.09
N ARG A 171 -13.67 5.40 2.08
CA ARG A 171 -14.84 6.28 1.86
C ARG A 171 -14.41 7.72 1.51
N LYS A 172 -13.39 8.26 2.19
CA LYS A 172 -12.85 9.58 1.84
C LYS A 172 -12.20 9.58 0.47
N VAL A 173 -11.50 8.49 0.11
CA VAL A 173 -10.89 8.33 -1.24
C VAL A 173 -11.97 8.44 -2.32
N GLY A 174 -13.06 7.69 -2.22
CA GLY A 174 -14.16 7.76 -3.19
C GLY A 174 -14.83 9.14 -3.25
N ARG A 175 -15.04 9.80 -2.10
CA ARG A 175 -15.55 11.17 -2.05
C ARG A 175 -14.63 12.17 -2.73
N THR A 176 -13.31 12.02 -2.56
CA THR A 176 -12.31 12.88 -3.20
C THR A 176 -12.29 12.68 -4.71
N ALA A 177 -12.41 11.43 -5.18
CA ALA A 177 -12.51 11.13 -6.62
C ALA A 177 -13.76 11.80 -7.24
N ALA A 178 -14.91 11.66 -6.60
CA ALA A 178 -16.15 12.30 -7.04
C ALA A 178 -16.07 13.83 -7.01
N TRP A 179 -15.47 14.39 -5.96
CA TRP A 179 -15.23 15.83 -5.85
C TRP A 179 -14.40 16.35 -7.02
N MET A 180 -13.30 15.67 -7.35
CA MET A 180 -12.45 16.09 -8.46
C MET A 180 -13.21 16.03 -9.80
N ILE A 181 -13.93 14.93 -10.06
CA ILE A 181 -14.73 14.82 -11.29
C ILE A 181 -15.76 15.95 -11.39
N ALA A 182 -16.49 16.24 -10.32
CA ALA A 182 -17.47 17.31 -10.31
C ALA A 182 -16.86 18.70 -10.52
N LYS A 183 -15.60 18.92 -10.11
CA LYS A 183 -14.87 20.18 -10.31
C LYS A 183 -14.21 20.30 -11.69
N ALA A 184 -13.69 19.19 -12.22
CA ALA A 184 -12.98 19.17 -13.50
C ALA A 184 -13.95 19.09 -14.71
N ALA A 185 -15.12 18.50 -14.52
CA ALA A 185 -16.15 18.42 -15.57
C ALA A 185 -16.65 19.81 -15.95
N LYS A 186 -16.65 20.11 -17.27
CA LYS A 186 -17.11 21.41 -17.80
C LYS A 186 -18.60 21.65 -17.68
N ARG A 187 -19.38 20.59 -17.44
CA ARG A 187 -20.85 20.60 -17.28
C ARG A 187 -21.26 19.39 -16.46
N SER A 188 -22.46 19.41 -15.88
CA SER A 188 -23.07 18.21 -15.32
C SER A 188 -23.38 17.20 -16.44
N GLY A 189 -23.40 15.94 -16.09
CA GLY A 189 -23.63 14.84 -17.02
C GLY A 189 -23.55 13.50 -16.33
N LYS A 190 -23.38 12.43 -17.10
CA LYS A 190 -23.21 11.09 -16.55
C LYS A 190 -21.78 10.87 -16.05
N VAL A 191 -21.68 10.15 -14.94
CA VAL A 191 -20.40 9.71 -14.36
C VAL A 191 -20.46 8.23 -14.03
N ALA A 192 -19.34 7.55 -14.12
CA ALA A 192 -19.25 6.11 -13.86
C ALA A 192 -18.17 5.78 -12.80
N CYS A 193 -18.31 4.62 -12.18
CA CYS A 193 -17.32 4.06 -11.25
C CYS A 193 -17.03 2.62 -11.63
N PHE A 194 -15.73 2.28 -11.66
CA PHE A 194 -15.25 0.91 -11.81
C PHE A 194 -14.75 0.39 -10.47
N VAL A 195 -15.09 -0.85 -10.16
CA VAL A 195 -14.58 -1.59 -9.00
C VAL A 195 -14.03 -2.94 -9.43
N GLY A 196 -13.02 -3.44 -8.77
CA GLY A 196 -12.49 -4.78 -9.05
C GLY A 196 -13.50 -5.86 -8.68
N SER A 197 -14.10 -5.76 -7.51
CA SER A 197 -15.16 -6.63 -7.00
C SER A 197 -15.73 -6.02 -5.72
N HIS A 198 -17.04 -6.23 -5.45
CA HIS A 198 -17.67 -5.85 -4.19
C HIS A 198 -17.21 -6.68 -2.97
N ARG A 199 -16.44 -7.75 -3.20
CA ARG A 199 -15.80 -8.50 -2.11
C ARG A 199 -14.59 -7.81 -1.50
N TYR A 200 -14.04 -6.79 -2.18
CA TYR A 200 -13.04 -5.91 -1.58
C TYR A 200 -13.73 -4.77 -0.86
N LEU A 201 -13.78 -4.81 0.46
CA LEU A 201 -14.40 -3.76 1.28
C LEU A 201 -13.85 -2.37 0.96
N GLY A 202 -12.57 -2.29 0.61
CA GLY A 202 -11.97 -1.03 0.15
C GLY A 202 -12.64 -0.46 -1.09
N HIS A 203 -12.95 -1.30 -2.09
CA HIS A 203 -13.64 -0.89 -3.31
C HIS A 203 -15.09 -0.51 -3.05
N GLU A 204 -15.80 -1.29 -2.25
CA GLU A 204 -17.17 -0.98 -1.83
C GLU A 204 -17.25 0.38 -1.12
N LEU A 205 -16.35 0.63 -0.17
CA LEU A 205 -16.31 1.91 0.54
C LEU A 205 -15.96 3.10 -0.39
N ARG A 206 -15.09 2.88 -1.39
CA ARG A 206 -14.79 3.90 -2.42
C ARG A 206 -16.03 4.20 -3.25
N GLU A 207 -16.75 3.19 -3.70
CA GLU A 207 -18.02 3.36 -4.43
C GLU A 207 -19.06 4.09 -3.59
N ILE A 208 -19.26 3.67 -2.34
CA ILE A 208 -20.19 4.34 -1.40
C ILE A 208 -19.81 5.82 -1.25
N GLY A 209 -18.51 6.12 -1.08
CA GLY A 209 -18.01 7.48 -0.98
C GLY A 209 -18.28 8.30 -2.23
N PHE A 210 -18.04 7.73 -3.41
CA PHE A 210 -18.27 8.32 -4.71
C PHE A 210 -19.74 8.68 -4.92
N ARG A 211 -20.63 7.72 -4.75
CA ARG A 211 -22.11 7.93 -4.89
C ARG A 211 -22.67 8.91 -3.88
N SER A 212 -22.20 8.83 -2.62
CA SER A 212 -22.62 9.75 -1.56
C SER A 212 -22.25 11.19 -1.88
N TYR A 213 -21.06 11.44 -2.44
CA TYR A 213 -20.64 12.79 -2.79
C TYR A 213 -21.58 13.43 -3.83
N PHE A 214 -21.87 12.73 -4.93
CA PHE A 214 -22.75 13.25 -5.97
C PHE A 214 -24.16 13.52 -5.44
N ARG A 215 -24.73 12.59 -4.69
CA ARG A 215 -26.05 12.76 -4.08
C ARG A 215 -26.13 14.00 -3.16
N GLU A 216 -25.07 14.25 -2.39
CA GLU A 216 -25.05 15.31 -1.36
C GLU A 216 -24.63 16.68 -1.90
N ASN A 217 -23.71 16.71 -2.88
CA ASN A 217 -23.01 17.95 -3.27
C ASN A 217 -23.09 18.31 -4.75
N ALA A 218 -23.52 17.38 -5.59
CA ALA A 218 -23.62 17.59 -7.04
C ALA A 218 -24.79 16.76 -7.65
N PRO A 219 -26.03 16.99 -7.20
CA PRO A 219 -27.19 16.18 -7.57
C PRO A 219 -27.56 16.27 -9.07
N ASP A 220 -27.02 17.26 -9.79
CA ASP A 220 -27.23 17.40 -11.24
C ASP A 220 -26.40 16.38 -12.07
N PHE A 221 -25.51 15.63 -11.44
CA PHE A 221 -24.79 14.55 -12.09
C PHE A 221 -25.54 13.22 -11.92
N VAL A 222 -25.54 12.41 -12.97
CA VAL A 222 -26.16 11.08 -12.96
C VAL A 222 -25.07 10.02 -12.78
N VAL A 223 -25.06 9.37 -11.62
CA VAL A 223 -24.12 8.27 -11.36
C VAL A 223 -24.68 6.98 -11.95
N LEU A 224 -24.00 6.44 -12.96
CA LEU A 224 -24.37 5.19 -13.63
C LEU A 224 -24.18 3.97 -12.71
N GLU A 225 -24.68 2.81 -13.16
CA GLU A 225 -24.39 1.53 -12.50
C GLU A 225 -22.90 1.27 -12.46
N THR A 226 -22.47 0.66 -11.38
CA THR A 226 -21.03 0.37 -11.15
C THR A 226 -20.58 -0.76 -12.06
N LEU A 227 -19.43 -0.56 -12.69
CA LEU A 227 -18.81 -1.55 -13.58
C LEU A 227 -17.81 -2.39 -12.81
N ILE A 228 -17.92 -3.72 -12.92
CA ILE A 228 -16.98 -4.67 -12.32
C ILE A 228 -15.92 -5.00 -13.37
N ASN A 229 -14.64 -4.67 -13.08
CA ASN A 229 -13.54 -4.86 -14.02
C ASN A 229 -12.57 -5.99 -13.64
N LEU A 230 -12.80 -6.65 -12.50
CA LEU A 230 -11.93 -7.70 -11.94
C LEU A 230 -10.45 -7.27 -11.83
N GLU A 231 -10.19 -5.96 -11.82
CA GLU A 231 -8.85 -5.35 -11.85
C GLU A 231 -7.99 -5.83 -13.05
N THR A 232 -8.64 -6.15 -14.16
CA THR A 232 -8.00 -6.68 -15.36
C THR A 232 -7.99 -5.62 -16.46
N PRO A 233 -6.83 -5.23 -17.01
CA PRO A 233 -6.73 -4.18 -18.02
C PRO A 233 -7.62 -4.45 -19.25
N GLU A 234 -7.66 -5.66 -19.75
CA GLU A 234 -8.43 -6.04 -20.94
C GLU A 234 -9.94 -5.88 -20.72
N ILE A 235 -10.45 -6.32 -19.56
CA ILE A 235 -11.87 -6.17 -19.19
C ILE A 235 -12.19 -4.69 -19.00
N THR A 236 -11.30 -3.93 -18.37
CA THR A 236 -11.49 -2.51 -18.14
C THR A 236 -11.49 -1.72 -19.45
N HIS A 237 -10.63 -2.08 -20.40
CA HIS A 237 -10.60 -1.48 -21.73
C HIS A 237 -11.92 -1.69 -22.46
N GLU A 238 -12.37 -2.94 -22.58
CA GLU A 238 -13.63 -3.27 -23.26
C GLU A 238 -14.83 -2.57 -22.60
N ALA A 239 -14.91 -2.62 -21.28
CA ALA A 239 -15.97 -1.95 -20.52
C ALA A 239 -15.94 -0.43 -20.70
N THR A 240 -14.76 0.17 -20.80
CA THR A 240 -14.61 1.63 -21.03
C THR A 240 -15.06 2.00 -22.44
N ILE A 241 -14.63 1.27 -23.47
CA ILE A 241 -15.10 1.49 -24.85
C ILE A 241 -16.63 1.39 -24.94
N ASN A 242 -17.22 0.38 -24.32
CA ASN A 242 -18.66 0.19 -24.31
C ASN A 242 -19.37 1.33 -23.55
N LEU A 243 -18.83 1.77 -22.41
CA LEU A 243 -19.33 2.90 -21.63
C LEU A 243 -19.36 4.19 -22.47
N LEU A 244 -18.28 4.49 -23.19
CA LEU A 244 -18.13 5.68 -24.02
C LEU A 244 -19.12 5.68 -25.20
N LYS A 245 -19.33 4.53 -25.83
CA LYS A 245 -20.29 4.37 -26.95
C LYS A 245 -21.74 4.49 -26.50
N GLN A 246 -22.09 3.93 -25.33
CA GLN A 246 -23.45 3.94 -24.81
C GLN A 246 -23.83 5.28 -24.17
N HIS A 247 -22.85 6.06 -23.72
CA HIS A 247 -23.07 7.31 -23.01
C HIS A 247 -22.23 8.47 -23.60
N PRO A 248 -22.62 9.03 -24.76
CA PRO A 248 -21.91 10.16 -25.37
C PRO A 248 -21.93 11.42 -24.50
N ASP A 249 -22.80 11.47 -23.51
CA ASP A 249 -22.93 12.52 -22.48
C ASP A 249 -22.14 12.23 -21.19
N LEU A 250 -21.28 11.19 -21.19
CA LEU A 250 -20.36 10.91 -20.08
C LEU A 250 -19.39 12.07 -19.92
N VAL A 251 -19.20 12.56 -18.70
CA VAL A 251 -18.30 13.68 -18.39
C VAL A 251 -17.09 13.25 -17.56
N GLY A 252 -17.11 12.05 -17.01
CA GLY A 252 -15.97 11.51 -16.27
C GLY A 252 -16.26 10.15 -15.64
N PHE A 253 -15.20 9.52 -15.18
CA PHE A 253 -15.31 8.25 -14.45
C PHE A 253 -14.16 8.04 -13.48
N TYR A 254 -14.36 7.12 -12.55
CA TYR A 254 -13.41 6.75 -11.51
C TYR A 254 -13.09 5.25 -11.60
N VAL A 255 -11.80 4.90 -11.70
CA VAL A 255 -11.32 3.51 -11.57
C VAL A 255 -10.79 3.33 -10.16
N SER A 256 -11.57 2.66 -9.31
CA SER A 256 -11.32 2.59 -7.87
C SER A 256 -10.28 1.56 -7.44
N GLY A 257 -9.76 0.77 -8.37
CA GLY A 257 -8.78 -0.28 -8.11
C GLY A 257 -7.86 -0.49 -9.29
N GLY A 258 -7.37 -1.71 -9.49
CA GLY A 258 -6.55 -2.08 -10.63
C GLY A 258 -7.31 -2.10 -11.96
N GLY A 259 -6.57 -2.29 -13.07
CA GLY A 259 -7.10 -2.30 -14.42
C GLY A 259 -7.19 -0.92 -15.07
N MET A 260 -6.72 0.14 -14.41
CA MET A 260 -6.74 1.51 -14.96
C MET A 260 -5.98 1.64 -16.28
N GLU A 261 -4.99 0.81 -16.51
CA GLU A 261 -4.21 0.76 -17.75
C GLU A 261 -5.13 0.56 -18.97
N GLY A 262 -6.14 -0.31 -18.81
CA GLY A 262 -7.15 -0.53 -19.84
C GLY A 262 -8.04 0.68 -20.09
N ALA A 263 -8.49 1.35 -19.01
CA ALA A 263 -9.28 2.58 -19.14
C ALA A 263 -8.47 3.71 -19.80
N ILE A 264 -7.20 3.87 -19.43
CA ILE A 264 -6.28 4.85 -20.03
C ILE A 264 -6.11 4.57 -21.52
N SER A 265 -5.90 3.29 -21.90
CA SER A 265 -5.77 2.90 -23.30
C SER A 265 -7.05 3.21 -24.10
N ALA A 266 -8.22 2.90 -23.55
CA ALA A 266 -9.50 3.17 -24.21
C ALA A 266 -9.74 4.68 -24.42
N VAL A 267 -9.43 5.51 -23.44
CA VAL A 267 -9.57 6.98 -23.58
C VAL A 267 -8.64 7.54 -24.64
N ARG A 268 -7.41 7.01 -24.76
CA ARG A 268 -6.47 7.38 -25.81
C ARG A 268 -6.95 6.96 -27.19
N GLU A 269 -7.43 5.73 -27.32
CA GLU A 269 -7.96 5.17 -28.58
C GLU A 269 -9.14 5.99 -29.12
N GLU A 270 -10.06 6.41 -28.25
CA GLU A 270 -11.23 7.22 -28.63
C GLU A 270 -10.90 8.74 -28.74
N GLY A 271 -9.65 9.15 -28.54
CA GLY A 271 -9.22 10.56 -28.68
C GLY A 271 -9.91 11.51 -27.70
N LEU A 272 -10.15 11.05 -26.47
CA LEU A 272 -10.88 11.79 -25.42
C LEU A 272 -10.00 12.36 -24.31
N ALA A 273 -8.67 12.39 -24.50
CA ALA A 273 -7.73 13.07 -23.61
C ALA A 273 -8.15 14.53 -23.39
N GLY A 274 -8.16 14.99 -22.15
CA GLY A 274 -8.58 16.36 -21.78
C GLY A 274 -10.08 16.68 -21.95
N LYS A 275 -10.88 15.71 -22.39
CA LYS A 275 -12.32 15.88 -22.58
C LYS A 275 -13.18 15.26 -21.47
N LEU A 276 -12.62 14.30 -20.76
CA LEU A 276 -13.24 13.57 -19.64
C LEU A 276 -12.47 13.82 -18.35
N ALA A 277 -13.18 13.95 -17.24
CA ALA A 277 -12.59 13.95 -15.91
C ALA A 277 -12.34 12.49 -15.48
N VAL A 278 -11.10 12.01 -15.62
CA VAL A 278 -10.72 10.64 -15.29
C VAL A 278 -9.91 10.62 -13.99
N VAL A 279 -10.38 9.87 -13.01
CA VAL A 279 -9.68 9.67 -11.75
C VAL A 279 -9.31 8.20 -11.60
N VAL A 280 -8.09 7.94 -11.18
CA VAL A 280 -7.58 6.57 -10.96
C VAL A 280 -6.96 6.43 -9.58
N ASN A 281 -6.76 5.19 -9.15
CA ASN A 281 -5.98 4.90 -7.95
C ASN A 281 -4.57 4.46 -8.33
N GLU A 282 -3.63 4.88 -7.48
CA GLU A 282 -2.20 4.62 -7.49
C GLU A 282 -1.41 5.33 -8.61
N LEU A 283 -0.22 5.78 -8.24
CA LEU A 283 0.74 6.37 -9.15
C LEU A 283 1.69 5.28 -9.67
N THR A 284 1.34 4.73 -10.82
CA THR A 284 2.15 3.77 -11.57
C THR A 284 2.84 4.46 -12.75
N PRO A 285 3.76 3.79 -13.47
CA PRO A 285 4.31 4.35 -14.70
C PRO A 285 3.23 4.75 -15.72
N ASP A 286 2.16 3.94 -15.85
CA ASP A 286 1.06 4.19 -16.79
C ASP A 286 0.21 5.39 -16.39
N SER A 287 -0.20 5.49 -15.11
CA SER A 287 -0.98 6.63 -14.63
C SER A 287 -0.15 7.92 -14.61
N ARG A 288 1.16 7.84 -14.33
CA ARG A 288 2.08 8.98 -14.42
C ARG A 288 2.14 9.52 -15.86
N ALA A 289 2.33 8.65 -16.85
CA ALA A 289 2.32 9.04 -18.25
C ALA A 289 0.95 9.61 -18.66
N ALA A 290 -0.14 9.00 -18.19
CA ALA A 290 -1.50 9.45 -18.49
C ALA A 290 -1.88 10.80 -17.84
N LEU A 291 -1.28 11.13 -16.69
CA LEU A 291 -1.38 12.49 -16.10
C LEU A 291 -0.65 13.52 -16.97
N ALA A 292 0.56 13.19 -17.45
CA ALA A 292 1.32 14.09 -18.31
C ALA A 292 0.65 14.34 -19.67
N ASP A 293 -0.11 13.35 -20.17
CA ASP A 293 -0.80 13.41 -21.48
C ASP A 293 -2.28 13.88 -21.35
N ASP A 294 -2.70 14.42 -20.21
CA ASP A 294 -4.10 14.83 -19.93
C ASP A 294 -5.17 13.73 -20.13
N VAL A 295 -4.78 12.47 -20.12
CA VAL A 295 -5.72 11.33 -20.17
C VAL A 295 -6.34 11.08 -18.80
N VAL A 296 -5.55 11.24 -17.74
CA VAL A 296 -5.96 11.17 -16.34
C VAL A 296 -5.91 12.57 -15.73
N THR A 297 -6.98 12.96 -15.06
CA THR A 297 -7.08 14.25 -14.37
C THR A 297 -6.41 14.21 -13.00
N MET A 298 -6.55 13.09 -12.29
CA MET A 298 -6.00 12.92 -10.94
C MET A 298 -5.74 11.44 -10.64
N ALA A 299 -4.63 11.16 -9.98
CA ALA A 299 -4.37 9.89 -9.33
C ALA A 299 -4.37 10.06 -7.82
N ILE A 300 -5.08 9.16 -7.11
CA ILE A 300 -5.08 9.08 -5.65
C ILE A 300 -4.20 7.90 -5.27
N ALA A 301 -3.12 8.14 -4.53
CA ALA A 301 -2.15 7.10 -4.25
C ALA A 301 -2.02 6.78 -2.76
N THR A 302 -1.74 5.53 -2.49
CA THR A 302 -1.38 5.04 -1.16
C THR A 302 0.07 5.45 -0.86
N PRO A 303 0.36 6.06 0.29
CA PRO A 303 1.73 6.36 0.71
C PRO A 303 2.43 5.06 1.14
N VAL A 304 2.84 4.25 0.16
CA VAL A 304 3.30 2.85 0.36
C VAL A 304 4.41 2.75 1.39
N LYS A 305 5.37 3.68 1.37
CA LYS A 305 6.47 3.71 2.34
C LYS A 305 5.97 3.90 3.77
N SER A 306 5.05 4.84 3.99
CA SER A 306 4.45 5.09 5.32
C SER A 306 3.60 3.90 5.76
N LEU A 307 2.85 3.29 4.83
CA LEU A 307 2.06 2.09 5.09
C LEU A 307 2.95 0.93 5.57
N CYS A 308 4.05 0.66 4.87
CA CYS A 308 4.95 -0.43 5.23
C CYS A 308 5.64 -0.19 6.58
N ASN A 309 6.08 1.03 6.86
CA ASN A 309 6.69 1.37 8.15
C ASN A 309 5.72 1.20 9.32
N GLU A 310 4.49 1.72 9.18
CA GLU A 310 3.43 1.56 10.18
C GLU A 310 3.08 0.09 10.40
N LEU A 311 2.90 -0.65 9.31
CA LEU A 311 2.58 -2.08 9.33
C LEU A 311 3.65 -2.90 10.05
N ILE A 312 4.93 -2.74 9.71
CA ILE A 312 6.04 -3.43 10.36
C ILE A 312 6.07 -3.10 11.87
N THR A 313 5.84 -1.84 12.23
CA THR A 313 5.79 -1.41 13.63
C THR A 313 4.66 -2.12 14.38
N LEU A 314 3.44 -2.11 13.84
CA LEU A 314 2.29 -2.75 14.47
C LEU A 314 2.46 -4.27 14.56
N MET A 315 2.96 -4.91 13.50
CA MET A 315 3.21 -6.37 13.50
C MET A 315 4.27 -6.76 14.53
N THR A 316 5.38 -6.03 14.61
CA THR A 316 6.44 -6.34 15.59
C THR A 316 6.01 -6.08 17.03
N THR A 317 5.19 -5.05 17.25
CA THR A 317 4.65 -4.73 18.59
C THR A 317 3.62 -5.76 19.05
N SER A 318 2.87 -6.37 18.13
CA SER A 318 1.87 -7.39 18.46
C SER A 318 2.49 -8.72 18.90
N ILE A 319 3.76 -8.98 18.55
CA ILE A 319 4.44 -10.22 18.92
C ILE A 319 4.83 -10.17 20.39
N GLY A 320 4.33 -11.12 21.20
CA GLY A 320 4.64 -11.23 22.62
C GLY A 320 3.85 -10.23 23.51
N SER A 321 2.94 -9.44 22.96
CA SER A 321 1.98 -8.68 23.76
C SER A 321 0.91 -9.65 24.28
N GLU A 322 0.97 -9.95 25.59
CA GLU A 322 -0.11 -10.65 26.28
C GLU A 322 -1.25 -9.64 26.52
N GLY A 323 -2.33 -9.81 25.81
CA GLY A 323 -3.55 -9.04 26.03
C GLY A 323 -4.41 -8.93 24.77
N ASP A 324 -5.72 -8.84 24.97
CA ASP A 324 -6.70 -8.52 23.95
C ASP A 324 -6.50 -7.06 23.46
N ALA A 325 -5.49 -6.85 22.63
CA ALA A 325 -5.40 -5.58 21.93
C ALA A 325 -6.66 -5.39 21.10
N VAL A 326 -7.41 -4.35 21.39
CA VAL A 326 -8.65 -4.04 20.67
C VAL A 326 -8.32 -3.90 19.19
N PRO A 327 -8.98 -4.66 18.31
CA PRO A 327 -8.77 -4.55 16.88
C PRO A 327 -8.95 -3.12 16.40
N GLY A 328 -7.91 -2.53 15.82
CA GLY A 328 -7.88 -1.14 15.41
C GLY A 328 -7.85 -0.95 13.90
N GLN A 329 -7.97 0.30 13.49
CA GLN A 329 -7.75 0.75 12.12
C GLN A 329 -6.77 1.92 12.13
N SER A 330 -5.66 1.79 11.41
CA SER A 330 -4.70 2.86 11.18
C SER A 330 -4.94 3.44 9.79
N PHE A 331 -5.52 4.64 9.74
CA PHE A 331 -5.78 5.35 8.49
C PHE A 331 -4.66 6.31 8.19
N LEU A 332 -4.00 6.09 7.05
CA LEU A 332 -2.99 6.98 6.51
C LEU A 332 -3.62 8.08 5.65
N PRO A 333 -3.03 9.28 5.58
CA PRO A 333 -3.36 10.25 4.56
C PRO A 333 -2.98 9.69 3.19
N PHE A 334 -3.80 9.94 2.17
CA PHE A 334 -3.47 9.58 0.79
C PHE A 334 -2.82 10.75 0.05
N ASP A 335 -1.98 10.42 -0.92
CA ASP A 335 -1.36 11.40 -1.80
C ASP A 335 -2.24 11.68 -3.02
N ILE A 336 -2.18 12.91 -3.53
CA ILE A 336 -2.89 13.33 -4.74
C ILE A 336 -1.87 13.79 -5.77
N TYR A 337 -2.01 13.24 -6.98
CA TYR A 337 -1.18 13.59 -8.12
C TYR A 337 -2.02 14.11 -9.27
N THR A 338 -1.52 15.19 -9.89
CA THR A 338 -2.03 15.81 -11.10
C THR A 338 -0.86 16.01 -12.07
N SER A 339 -1.09 16.50 -13.27
CA SER A 339 -0.02 16.87 -14.21
C SER A 339 1.04 17.82 -13.61
N GLU A 340 0.65 18.61 -12.60
CA GLU A 340 1.49 19.68 -12.06
C GLU A 340 2.44 19.24 -10.93
N ASN A 341 2.30 18.01 -10.41
CA ASN A 341 3.12 17.56 -9.27
C ASN A 341 3.69 16.13 -9.42
N ILE A 342 3.76 15.62 -10.66
CA ILE A 342 4.32 14.28 -10.99
C ILE A 342 5.80 14.32 -11.36
#